data_a3cc338e03a409a210a2a168c9581035
#
_entry.id   a3cc338e03a409a210a2a168c9581035
#
_cell.length_a   1.000
_cell.length_b   1.000
_cell.length_c   1.000
_cell.angle_alpha   90.00
_cell.angle_beta   90.00
_cell.angle_gamma   90.00
#
_symmetry.space_group_name_H-M   'P 1'
#
loop_
_entity.id
_entity.type
_entity.pdbx_description
1 polymer ?
#
loop_
_entity_poly.entity_id
_entity_poly.type
_entity_poly.pdbx_seq_one_letter_code
_entity_poly.pdbx_strand_id
1 'polypeptide(L)'
;MSPPSTPGERFRAAVQEETPLQVVGAINALHALLAQRAGFKAIYLSGGGLASGSLGLPDLGISTLDDLLIDVRRVTDACDLPLLADVDTGFGPSAFNIARTVRAVIKAGAAAMHLEDQVGAKRCGHRPNKEIVSREEMGDRIKAAVDARTDASFVIMARTDALSVEGEERAIERAVACVEAGADMIFPEAMTRVDLYRRFADAVKVPILANLTEFGVTPLFTTAELASAGVSLALYPLSAFRAMNKAADSVYRAIRKDGTQKQVVSAMQTRAELYEVIGYQAFEQKLDALFEKGAKS
;
A
#
# COMPACT_ATOMS: atom_id res chain seq x y z
N MET A 1 7.71 12.73 -28.92
CA MET A 1 7.78 11.78 -27.80
C MET A 1 6.49 11.96 -27.02
N SER A 2 5.74 10.89 -26.78
CA SER A 2 4.59 10.94 -25.86
C SER A 2 5.09 11.36 -24.47
N PRO A 3 4.34 12.17 -23.70
CA PRO A 3 4.74 12.48 -22.33
C PRO A 3 4.90 11.18 -21.54
N PRO A 4 5.83 11.12 -20.58
CA PRO A 4 5.95 9.95 -19.72
C PRO A 4 4.61 9.70 -19.01
N SER A 5 4.19 8.43 -18.92
CA SER A 5 2.94 8.06 -18.27
C SER A 5 2.96 8.45 -16.78
N THR A 6 1.83 8.97 -16.28
CA THR A 6 1.72 9.35 -14.87
C THR A 6 1.74 8.10 -13.97
N PRO A 7 2.04 8.23 -12.66
CA PRO A 7 1.92 7.10 -11.74
C PRO A 7 0.55 6.44 -11.76
N GLY A 8 -0.53 7.23 -11.82
CA GLY A 8 -1.90 6.71 -11.90
C GLY A 8 -2.18 5.93 -13.18
N GLU A 9 -1.70 6.41 -14.34
CA GLU A 9 -1.80 5.67 -15.61
C GLU A 9 -1.08 4.31 -15.53
N ARG A 10 0.13 4.28 -14.96
CA ARG A 10 0.87 3.03 -14.77
C ARG A 10 0.14 2.05 -13.84
N PHE A 11 -0.49 2.54 -12.77
CA PHE A 11 -1.28 1.70 -11.87
C PHE A 11 -2.49 1.09 -12.57
N ARG A 12 -3.24 1.90 -13.32
CA ARG A 12 -4.40 1.43 -14.11
C ARG A 12 -4.00 0.43 -15.18
N ALA A 13 -2.89 0.65 -15.86
CA ALA A 13 -2.34 -0.29 -16.84
C ALA A 13 -1.95 -1.63 -16.17
N ALA A 14 -1.28 -1.60 -15.03
CA ALA A 14 -0.91 -2.81 -14.29
C ALA A 14 -2.13 -3.65 -13.90
N VAL A 15 -3.24 -3.01 -13.46
CA VAL A 15 -4.50 -3.71 -13.12
C VAL A 15 -5.12 -4.39 -14.34
N GLN A 16 -4.94 -3.84 -15.55
CA GLN A 16 -5.44 -4.44 -16.79
C GLN A 16 -4.54 -5.57 -17.30
N GLU A 17 -3.22 -5.45 -17.10
CA GLU A 17 -2.24 -6.41 -17.60
C GLU A 17 -2.15 -7.69 -16.75
N GLU A 18 -2.47 -7.61 -15.46
CA GLU A 18 -2.37 -8.72 -14.51
C GLU A 18 -3.66 -8.82 -13.67
N THR A 19 -4.33 -9.98 -13.69
CA THR A 19 -5.60 -10.19 -12.98
C THR A 19 -5.58 -11.51 -12.22
N PRO A 20 -5.63 -11.45 -10.87
CA PRO A 20 -5.49 -10.25 -10.04
C PRO A 20 -4.07 -9.70 -10.05
N LEU A 21 -3.94 -8.38 -10.11
CA LEU A 21 -2.66 -7.71 -9.92
C LEU A 21 -2.13 -7.99 -8.52
N GLN A 22 -0.94 -8.56 -8.43
CA GLN A 22 -0.26 -8.77 -7.14
C GLN A 22 0.39 -7.46 -6.67
N VAL A 23 -0.10 -6.93 -5.55
CA VAL A 23 0.43 -5.70 -4.92
C VAL A 23 1.10 -6.06 -3.61
N VAL A 24 2.38 -5.73 -3.43
CA VAL A 24 3.11 -6.09 -2.22
C VAL A 24 3.48 -4.87 -1.38
N GLY A 25 3.46 -5.04 -0.06
CA GLY A 25 3.89 -4.01 0.87
C GLY A 25 5.38 -3.73 0.79
N ALA A 26 5.73 -2.45 0.60
CA ALA A 26 7.10 -1.93 0.66
C ALA A 26 7.19 -0.91 1.79
N ILE A 27 7.89 -1.29 2.88
CA ILE A 27 7.98 -0.46 4.08
C ILE A 27 9.02 0.67 3.95
N ASN A 28 9.91 0.59 2.99
CA ASN A 28 10.95 1.58 2.70
C ASN A 28 11.41 1.47 1.24
N ALA A 29 12.28 2.38 0.82
CA ALA A 29 12.81 2.45 -0.54
C ALA A 29 13.52 1.15 -0.99
N LEU A 30 14.30 0.50 -0.10
CA LEU A 30 14.99 -0.75 -0.45
C LEU A 30 13.99 -1.87 -0.72
N HIS A 31 12.92 -1.98 0.07
CA HIS A 31 11.86 -2.97 -0.17
C HIS A 31 11.13 -2.72 -1.50
N ALA A 32 10.94 -1.46 -1.89
CA ALA A 32 10.38 -1.12 -3.20
C ALA A 32 11.26 -1.61 -4.36
N LEU A 33 12.59 -1.41 -4.26
CA LEU A 33 13.54 -1.93 -5.24
C LEU A 33 13.58 -3.48 -5.27
N LEU A 34 13.47 -4.12 -4.11
CA LEU A 34 13.38 -5.59 -4.05
C LEU A 34 12.09 -6.11 -4.69
N ALA A 35 10.96 -5.44 -4.47
CA ALA A 35 9.69 -5.77 -5.13
C ALA A 35 9.78 -5.61 -6.66
N GLN A 36 10.38 -4.52 -7.14
CA GLN A 36 10.63 -4.29 -8.57
C GLN A 36 11.49 -5.39 -9.17
N ARG A 37 12.59 -5.74 -8.50
CA ARG A 37 13.47 -6.84 -8.93
C ARG A 37 12.78 -8.20 -8.96
N ALA A 38 11.85 -8.44 -8.05
CA ALA A 38 11.03 -9.65 -8.01
C ALA A 38 9.96 -9.71 -9.12
N GLY A 39 9.77 -8.62 -9.89
CA GLY A 39 8.86 -8.56 -11.04
C GLY A 39 7.44 -8.09 -10.69
N PHE A 40 7.20 -7.54 -9.50
CA PHE A 40 5.91 -6.93 -9.18
C PHE A 40 5.69 -5.68 -10.03
N LYS A 41 4.42 -5.41 -10.35
CA LYS A 41 4.01 -4.26 -11.17
C LYS A 41 3.42 -3.10 -10.36
N ALA A 42 3.15 -3.31 -9.08
CA ALA A 42 2.68 -2.29 -8.14
C ALA A 42 3.10 -2.62 -6.72
N ILE A 43 3.22 -1.59 -5.89
CA ILE A 43 3.61 -1.68 -4.49
C ILE A 43 2.62 -0.93 -3.59
N TYR A 44 2.68 -1.22 -2.30
CA TYR A 44 1.79 -0.66 -1.29
C TYR A 44 2.56 -0.12 -0.09
N LEU A 45 2.18 1.05 0.39
CA LEU A 45 2.64 1.59 1.67
C LEU A 45 1.49 1.51 2.69
N SER A 46 1.63 0.58 3.65
CA SER A 46 0.65 0.33 4.71
C SER A 46 0.73 1.39 5.81
N GLY A 47 -0.39 1.95 6.24
CA GLY A 47 -0.48 2.80 7.43
C GLY A 47 -0.05 2.08 8.70
N GLY A 48 -0.47 0.83 8.90
CA GLY A 48 -0.02 0.00 10.00
C GLY A 48 1.47 -0.35 9.93
N GLY A 49 2.01 -0.55 8.72
CA GLY A 49 3.44 -0.74 8.48
C GLY A 49 4.24 0.53 8.80
N LEU A 50 3.76 1.70 8.37
CA LEU A 50 4.32 3.00 8.71
C LEU A 50 4.35 3.22 10.23
N ALA A 51 3.20 3.07 10.90
CA ALA A 51 3.09 3.29 12.34
C ALA A 51 4.07 2.40 13.11
N SER A 52 4.12 1.10 12.80
CA SER A 52 4.99 0.16 13.53
C SER A 52 6.45 0.20 13.07
N GLY A 53 6.73 0.37 11.79
CA GLY A 53 8.07 0.30 11.22
C GLY A 53 8.86 1.59 11.30
N SER A 54 8.23 2.72 10.97
CA SER A 54 8.90 4.02 10.97
C SER A 54 8.81 4.75 12.32
N LEU A 55 7.71 4.55 13.07
CA LEU A 55 7.45 5.28 14.31
C LEU A 55 7.55 4.41 15.57
N GLY A 56 7.51 3.07 15.45
CA GLY A 56 7.46 2.17 16.61
C GLY A 56 6.14 2.26 17.40
N LEU A 57 5.07 2.67 16.74
CA LEU A 57 3.75 2.92 17.34
C LEU A 57 2.71 1.88 16.87
N PRO A 58 1.65 1.64 17.65
CA PRO A 58 0.54 0.79 17.21
C PRO A 58 -0.29 1.50 16.11
N ASP A 59 -0.94 0.68 15.25
CA ASP A 59 -1.85 1.13 14.20
C ASP A 59 -3.21 1.55 14.78
N LEU A 60 -3.30 2.78 15.27
CA LEU A 60 -4.46 3.35 15.96
C LEU A 60 -4.74 4.81 15.52
N GLY A 61 -4.38 5.18 14.30
CA GLY A 61 -4.58 6.54 13.79
C GLY A 61 -3.70 7.60 14.46
N ILE A 62 -2.52 7.21 14.98
CA ILE A 62 -1.57 8.10 15.65
C ILE A 62 -0.66 8.81 14.64
N SER A 63 -0.34 8.14 13.53
CA SER A 63 0.48 8.71 12.46
C SER A 63 -0.19 9.92 11.82
N THR A 64 0.63 10.85 11.36
CA THR A 64 0.19 12.08 10.70
C THR A 64 0.36 11.97 9.18
N LEU A 65 -0.26 12.90 8.44
CA LEU A 65 -0.03 13.02 6.99
C LEU A 65 1.45 13.22 6.67
N ASP A 66 2.16 14.02 7.47
CA ASP A 66 3.57 14.31 7.20
C ASP A 66 4.46 13.07 7.39
N ASP A 67 4.14 12.20 8.38
CA ASP A 67 4.81 10.91 8.54
C ASP A 67 4.64 10.04 7.28
N LEU A 68 3.42 9.94 6.75
CA LEU A 68 3.14 9.21 5.51
C LEU A 68 3.91 9.79 4.32
N LEU A 69 3.90 11.11 4.15
CA LEU A 69 4.52 11.77 3.00
C LEU A 69 6.04 11.62 2.97
N ILE A 70 6.69 11.49 4.13
CA ILE A 70 8.13 11.20 4.21
C ILE A 70 8.43 9.85 3.54
N ASP A 71 7.71 8.81 3.90
CA ASP A 71 7.96 7.48 3.37
C ASP A 71 7.45 7.32 1.92
N VAL A 72 6.32 7.94 1.55
CA VAL A 72 5.86 8.01 0.15
C VAL A 72 6.97 8.56 -0.75
N ARG A 73 7.54 9.74 -0.41
CA ARG A 73 8.61 10.36 -1.23
C ARG A 73 9.85 9.47 -1.33
N ARG A 74 10.30 8.89 -0.21
CA ARG A 74 11.47 7.98 -0.22
C ARG A 74 11.28 6.79 -1.14
N VAL A 75 10.07 6.23 -1.18
CA VAL A 75 9.72 5.09 -2.02
C VAL A 75 9.62 5.51 -3.48
N THR A 76 8.88 6.59 -3.78
CA THR A 76 8.63 7.05 -5.16
C THR A 76 9.87 7.69 -5.81
N ASP A 77 10.79 8.26 -5.03
CA ASP A 77 12.07 8.77 -5.52
C ASP A 77 13.04 7.63 -5.90
N ALA A 78 12.92 6.47 -5.25
CA ALA A 78 13.82 5.34 -5.46
C ALA A 78 13.30 4.31 -6.49
N CYS A 79 12.00 4.24 -6.72
CA CYS A 79 11.35 3.17 -7.49
C CYS A 79 10.22 3.71 -8.36
N ASP A 80 10.21 3.30 -9.63
CA ASP A 80 9.18 3.71 -10.61
C ASP A 80 7.88 2.90 -10.55
N LEU A 81 7.81 1.86 -9.71
CA LEU A 81 6.57 1.10 -9.55
C LEU A 81 5.46 2.00 -8.99
N PRO A 82 4.25 1.92 -9.55
CA PRO A 82 3.12 2.71 -9.05
C PRO A 82 2.78 2.31 -7.61
N LEU A 83 2.69 3.31 -6.73
CA LEU A 83 2.46 3.15 -5.30
C LEU A 83 0.99 3.38 -4.94
N LEU A 84 0.36 2.39 -4.29
CA LEU A 84 -0.91 2.54 -3.56
C LEU A 84 -0.60 2.94 -2.11
N ALA A 85 -1.09 4.08 -1.66
CA ALA A 85 -0.87 4.60 -0.31
C ALA A 85 -2.11 4.40 0.59
N ASP A 86 -1.88 3.96 1.82
CA ASP A 86 -2.87 3.91 2.90
C ASP A 86 -2.97 5.29 3.54
N VAL A 87 -4.13 5.94 3.43
CA VAL A 87 -4.35 7.24 4.05
C VAL A 87 -5.31 7.19 5.25
N ASP A 88 -5.52 6.00 5.80
CA ASP A 88 -6.43 5.78 6.94
C ASP A 88 -7.81 6.43 6.66
N THR A 89 -8.26 7.29 7.57
CA THR A 89 -9.52 8.06 7.45
C THR A 89 -9.35 9.44 6.79
N GLY A 90 -8.17 9.75 6.21
CA GLY A 90 -7.89 11.00 5.49
C GLY A 90 -7.15 12.06 6.30
N PHE A 91 -6.60 11.74 7.47
CA PHE A 91 -5.81 12.62 8.36
C PHE A 91 -6.56 13.89 8.80
N GLY A 92 -7.82 13.72 9.13
CA GLY A 92 -8.66 14.77 9.72
C GLY A 92 -10.13 14.65 9.33
N PRO A 93 -11.04 15.25 10.11
CA PRO A 93 -12.48 14.97 10.01
C PRO A 93 -13.19 15.74 8.89
N SER A 94 -12.56 16.76 8.28
CA SER A 94 -13.22 17.61 7.30
C SER A 94 -12.87 17.24 5.86
N ALA A 95 -13.76 17.58 4.92
CA ALA A 95 -13.52 17.48 3.49
C ALA A 95 -12.21 18.20 3.07
N PHE A 96 -11.84 19.29 3.74
CA PHE A 96 -10.62 20.04 3.47
C PHE A 96 -9.35 19.29 3.90
N ASN A 97 -9.41 18.48 4.97
CA ASN A 97 -8.32 17.60 5.35
C ASN A 97 -8.13 16.50 4.29
N ILE A 98 -9.20 15.87 3.84
CA ILE A 98 -9.17 14.87 2.78
C ILE A 98 -8.62 15.48 1.49
N ALA A 99 -9.09 16.65 1.09
CA ALA A 99 -8.60 17.36 -0.10
C ALA A 99 -7.10 17.69 -0.01
N ARG A 100 -6.61 18.12 1.18
CA ARG A 100 -5.18 18.33 1.44
C ARG A 100 -4.39 17.02 1.29
N THR A 101 -4.90 15.93 1.84
CA THR A 101 -4.27 14.60 1.78
C THR A 101 -4.13 14.13 0.33
N VAL A 102 -5.21 14.16 -0.47
CA VAL A 102 -5.19 13.77 -1.89
C VAL A 102 -4.14 14.53 -2.67
N ARG A 103 -4.15 15.87 -2.59
CA ARG A 103 -3.18 16.72 -3.30
C ARG A 103 -1.74 16.44 -2.85
N ALA A 104 -1.54 16.19 -1.56
CA ALA A 104 -0.22 15.94 -1.01
C ALA A 104 0.36 14.59 -1.45
N VAL A 105 -0.44 13.51 -1.45
CA VAL A 105 0.02 12.19 -1.87
C VAL A 105 0.24 12.11 -3.40
N ILE A 106 -0.60 12.77 -4.21
CA ILE A 106 -0.36 12.93 -5.65
C ILE A 106 0.97 13.66 -5.89
N LYS A 107 1.19 14.79 -5.21
CA LYS A 107 2.43 15.57 -5.33
C LYS A 107 3.66 14.79 -4.85
N ALA A 108 3.49 13.86 -3.92
CA ALA A 108 4.55 12.97 -3.45
C ALA A 108 4.81 11.78 -4.39
N GLY A 109 4.10 11.66 -5.52
CA GLY A 109 4.32 10.65 -6.53
C GLY A 109 3.51 9.37 -6.36
N ALA A 110 2.56 9.28 -5.42
CA ALA A 110 1.67 8.13 -5.32
C ALA A 110 0.78 8.01 -6.57
N ALA A 111 0.45 6.77 -6.93
CA ALA A 111 -0.41 6.43 -8.06
C ALA A 111 -1.88 6.24 -7.68
N ALA A 112 -2.08 5.81 -6.44
CA ALA A 112 -3.37 5.49 -5.87
C ALA A 112 -3.36 5.71 -4.36
N MET A 113 -4.54 5.88 -3.78
CA MET A 113 -4.73 5.82 -2.33
C MET A 113 -6.00 5.05 -1.99
N HIS A 114 -6.08 4.48 -0.80
CA HIS A 114 -7.35 4.08 -0.24
C HIS A 114 -7.70 4.87 1.01
N LEU A 115 -8.97 5.15 1.17
CA LEU A 115 -9.60 5.91 2.25
C LEU A 115 -10.67 5.03 2.89
N GLU A 116 -10.67 4.91 4.22
CA GLU A 116 -11.59 4.00 4.93
C GLU A 116 -12.75 4.70 5.64
N ASP A 117 -13.82 3.93 5.88
CA ASP A 117 -15.04 4.40 6.53
C ASP A 117 -15.02 4.27 8.07
N GLN A 118 -13.88 4.02 8.69
CA GLN A 118 -13.77 4.04 10.16
C GLN A 118 -13.88 5.47 10.70
N VAL A 119 -14.22 5.58 11.99
CA VAL A 119 -14.10 6.84 12.76
C VAL A 119 -12.63 7.22 12.95
N GLY A 120 -12.34 8.48 13.32
CA GLY A 120 -10.96 8.94 13.48
C GLY A 120 -10.12 8.16 14.50
N ALA A 121 -10.76 7.57 15.52
CA ALA A 121 -10.13 6.64 16.47
C ALA A 121 -10.13 5.21 15.90
N LYS A 122 -9.59 5.04 14.70
CA LYS A 122 -9.60 3.77 13.96
C LYS A 122 -8.87 2.63 14.67
N ARG A 123 -9.14 1.41 14.21
CA ARG A 123 -8.43 0.19 14.58
C ARG A 123 -7.96 -0.55 13.33
N CYS A 124 -6.99 -1.45 13.49
CA CYS A 124 -6.63 -2.38 12.41
C CYS A 124 -7.87 -3.14 11.92
N GLY A 125 -8.05 -3.27 10.61
CA GLY A 125 -9.23 -3.86 9.95
C GLY A 125 -9.58 -5.29 10.38
N HIS A 126 -8.59 -6.05 10.89
CA HIS A 126 -8.78 -7.42 11.42
C HIS A 126 -9.02 -7.48 12.93
N ARG A 127 -9.17 -6.32 13.61
CA ARG A 127 -9.47 -6.28 15.05
C ARG A 127 -10.97 -6.08 15.29
N PRO A 128 -11.48 -6.59 16.43
CA PRO A 128 -12.87 -6.41 16.84
C PRO A 128 -13.16 -4.95 17.28
N ASN A 129 -14.44 -4.65 17.44
CA ASN A 129 -14.95 -3.38 17.97
C ASN A 129 -14.53 -2.16 17.13
N LYS A 130 -14.57 -2.29 15.81
CA LYS A 130 -14.46 -1.17 14.90
C LYS A 130 -15.73 -0.34 14.93
N GLU A 131 -15.56 0.97 14.83
CA GLU A 131 -16.65 1.92 14.64
C GLU A 131 -16.50 2.57 13.27
N ILE A 132 -17.59 2.65 12.53
CA ILE A 132 -17.61 3.22 11.18
C ILE A 132 -18.54 4.43 11.15
N VAL A 133 -18.25 5.34 10.23
CA VAL A 133 -19.12 6.51 9.97
C VAL A 133 -20.35 6.10 9.18
N SER A 134 -21.35 6.99 9.07
CA SER A 134 -22.52 6.71 8.25
C SER A 134 -22.14 6.51 6.78
N ARG A 135 -23.03 5.87 6.02
CA ARG A 135 -22.83 5.68 4.56
C ARG A 135 -22.76 7.03 3.84
N GLU A 136 -23.56 7.99 4.26
CA GLU A 136 -23.63 9.34 3.72
C GLU A 136 -22.28 10.08 3.97
N GLU A 137 -21.76 10.01 5.20
CA GLU A 137 -20.46 10.62 5.51
C GLU A 137 -19.33 9.99 4.71
N MET A 138 -19.31 8.67 4.55
CA MET A 138 -18.31 8.02 3.70
C MET A 138 -18.44 8.46 2.23
N GLY A 139 -19.66 8.57 1.71
CA GLY A 139 -19.93 9.13 0.38
C GLY A 139 -19.37 10.55 0.22
N ASP A 140 -19.54 11.40 1.22
CA ASP A 140 -19.02 12.78 1.21
C ASP A 140 -17.48 12.82 1.31
N ARG A 141 -16.86 11.90 2.07
CA ARG A 141 -15.40 11.72 2.07
C ARG A 141 -14.87 11.37 0.67
N ILE A 142 -15.54 10.45 -0.03
CA ILE A 142 -15.15 10.04 -1.40
C ILE A 142 -15.34 11.21 -2.37
N LYS A 143 -16.47 11.93 -2.35
CA LYS A 143 -16.69 13.11 -3.20
C LYS A 143 -15.60 14.17 -2.99
N ALA A 144 -15.23 14.44 -1.73
CA ALA A 144 -14.15 15.38 -1.40
C ALA A 144 -12.80 14.92 -1.95
N ALA A 145 -12.52 13.62 -1.90
CA ALA A 145 -11.29 13.04 -2.46
C ALA A 145 -11.27 13.15 -4.00
N VAL A 146 -12.37 12.85 -4.66
CA VAL A 146 -12.50 12.92 -6.12
C VAL A 146 -12.38 14.36 -6.62
N ASP A 147 -13.05 15.32 -5.96
CA ASP A 147 -12.98 16.75 -6.30
C ASP A 147 -11.55 17.30 -6.15
N ALA A 148 -10.82 16.84 -5.15
CA ALA A 148 -9.45 17.31 -4.88
C ALA A 148 -8.39 16.74 -5.82
N ARG A 149 -8.72 15.77 -6.66
CA ARG A 149 -7.81 15.07 -7.56
C ARG A 149 -7.21 16.00 -8.61
N THR A 150 -5.88 16.14 -8.61
CA THR A 150 -5.13 17.00 -9.55
C THR A 150 -4.57 16.24 -10.74
N ASP A 151 -4.57 14.91 -10.69
CA ASP A 151 -4.25 13.99 -11.80
C ASP A 151 -5.47 13.10 -12.05
N ALA A 152 -6.10 13.19 -13.21
CA ALA A 152 -7.30 12.44 -13.55
C ALA A 152 -7.10 10.92 -13.55
N SER A 153 -5.87 10.44 -13.72
CA SER A 153 -5.52 9.03 -13.68
C SER A 153 -5.33 8.48 -12.26
N PHE A 154 -5.09 9.35 -11.26
CA PHE A 154 -4.89 8.96 -9.87
C PHE A 154 -6.10 8.19 -9.34
N VAL A 155 -5.87 7.04 -8.70
CA VAL A 155 -6.94 6.15 -8.25
C VAL A 155 -7.38 6.50 -6.82
N ILE A 156 -8.67 6.74 -6.64
CA ILE A 156 -9.34 6.85 -5.35
C ILE A 156 -10.05 5.52 -5.07
N MET A 157 -9.54 4.76 -4.12
CA MET A 157 -10.11 3.47 -3.70
C MET A 157 -10.86 3.66 -2.39
N ALA A 158 -12.13 3.29 -2.35
CA ALA A 158 -12.90 3.30 -1.10
C ALA A 158 -12.72 1.98 -0.36
N ARG A 159 -12.22 2.05 0.88
CA ARG A 159 -12.17 0.92 1.78
C ARG A 159 -13.38 0.95 2.70
N THR A 160 -14.03 -0.21 2.86
CA THR A 160 -15.11 -0.37 3.83
C THR A 160 -14.82 -1.49 4.82
N ASP A 161 -14.94 -1.18 6.09
CA ASP A 161 -14.85 -2.10 7.21
C ASP A 161 -16.23 -2.61 7.69
N ALA A 162 -17.29 -2.28 6.95
CA ALA A 162 -18.68 -2.51 7.32
C ALA A 162 -19.06 -4.00 7.43
N LEU A 163 -18.36 -4.91 6.74
CA LEU A 163 -18.70 -6.34 6.79
C LEU A 163 -18.78 -6.88 8.22
N SER A 164 -17.85 -6.51 9.06
CA SER A 164 -17.80 -6.96 10.45
C SER A 164 -18.68 -6.17 11.41
N VAL A 165 -19.25 -5.04 10.96
CA VAL A 165 -20.04 -4.12 11.79
C VAL A 165 -21.53 -4.17 11.41
N GLU A 166 -21.84 -4.15 10.13
CA GLU A 166 -23.20 -4.05 9.60
C GLU A 166 -23.67 -5.32 8.85
N GLY A 167 -22.76 -6.26 8.57
CA GLY A 167 -23.02 -7.48 7.81
C GLY A 167 -22.95 -7.30 6.30
N GLU A 168 -23.19 -8.40 5.57
CA GLU A 168 -22.87 -8.53 4.14
C GLU A 168 -23.66 -7.56 3.25
N GLU A 169 -24.98 -7.51 3.39
CA GLU A 169 -25.85 -6.71 2.51
C GLU A 169 -25.54 -5.22 2.64
N ARG A 170 -25.42 -4.72 3.87
CA ARG A 170 -25.14 -3.30 4.11
C ARG A 170 -23.71 -2.92 3.69
N ALA A 171 -22.75 -3.82 3.83
CA ALA A 171 -21.40 -3.58 3.35
C ALA A 171 -21.36 -3.45 1.82
N ILE A 172 -22.14 -4.27 1.09
CA ILE A 172 -22.29 -4.17 -0.37
C ILE A 172 -22.99 -2.85 -0.75
N GLU A 173 -24.10 -2.50 -0.10
CA GLU A 173 -24.81 -1.23 -0.34
C GLU A 173 -23.89 -0.02 -0.14
N ARG A 174 -23.05 -0.06 0.90
CA ARG A 174 -22.06 0.99 1.18
C ARG A 174 -20.99 1.08 0.09
N ALA A 175 -20.49 -0.06 -0.38
CA ALA A 175 -19.54 -0.11 -1.48
C ALA A 175 -20.13 0.47 -2.77
N VAL A 176 -21.37 0.14 -3.11
CA VAL A 176 -22.10 0.72 -4.25
C VAL A 176 -22.23 2.23 -4.09
N ALA A 177 -22.61 2.73 -2.92
CA ALA A 177 -22.72 4.17 -2.66
C ALA A 177 -21.37 4.89 -2.79
N CYS A 178 -20.25 4.24 -2.43
CA CYS A 178 -18.90 4.79 -2.66
C CYS A 178 -18.57 4.89 -4.16
N VAL A 179 -18.96 3.91 -4.97
CA VAL A 179 -18.80 3.97 -6.43
C VAL A 179 -19.65 5.10 -7.02
N GLU A 180 -20.91 5.24 -6.60
CA GLU A 180 -21.80 6.33 -7.01
C GLU A 180 -21.23 7.71 -6.61
N ALA A 181 -20.48 7.78 -5.49
CA ALA A 181 -19.77 8.98 -5.07
C ALA A 181 -18.48 9.26 -5.87
N GLY A 182 -18.06 8.34 -6.74
CA GLY A 182 -16.93 8.50 -7.66
C GLY A 182 -15.67 7.71 -7.30
N ALA A 183 -15.73 6.74 -6.38
CA ALA A 183 -14.62 5.83 -6.12
C ALA A 183 -14.30 5.00 -7.39
N ASP A 184 -13.02 4.93 -7.73
CA ASP A 184 -12.53 4.17 -8.89
C ASP A 184 -12.46 2.67 -8.62
N MET A 185 -12.22 2.27 -7.37
CA MET A 185 -12.03 0.88 -6.93
C MET A 185 -12.57 0.69 -5.52
N ILE A 186 -12.81 -0.56 -5.14
CA ILE A 186 -13.31 -0.90 -3.79
C ILE A 186 -12.35 -1.86 -3.08
N PHE A 187 -12.14 -1.60 -1.80
CA PHE A 187 -11.39 -2.45 -0.88
C PHE A 187 -12.34 -2.93 0.25
N PRO A 188 -13.00 -4.09 0.10
CA PRO A 188 -13.80 -4.68 1.16
C PRO A 188 -12.86 -5.36 2.16
N GLU A 189 -12.87 -4.92 3.42
CA GLU A 189 -11.98 -5.44 4.46
C GLU A 189 -12.53 -6.68 5.16
N ALA A 190 -11.63 -7.55 5.63
CA ALA A 190 -11.93 -8.69 6.48
C ALA A 190 -12.87 -9.74 5.85
N MET A 191 -12.74 -9.95 4.56
CA MET A 191 -13.51 -10.94 3.81
C MET A 191 -13.14 -12.35 4.21
N THR A 192 -14.11 -13.18 4.58
CA THR A 192 -13.87 -14.52 5.13
C THR A 192 -14.12 -15.65 4.13
N ARG A 193 -14.75 -15.37 2.98
CA ARG A 193 -15.12 -16.36 1.96
C ARG A 193 -14.94 -15.79 0.55
N VAL A 194 -14.57 -16.64 -0.39
CA VAL A 194 -14.38 -16.28 -1.81
C VAL A 194 -15.68 -15.83 -2.47
N ASP A 195 -16.81 -16.45 -2.12
CA ASP A 195 -18.13 -16.09 -2.69
C ASP A 195 -18.57 -14.66 -2.33
N LEU A 196 -18.11 -14.12 -1.20
CA LEU A 196 -18.37 -12.72 -0.84
C LEU A 196 -17.68 -11.76 -1.82
N TYR A 197 -16.45 -12.03 -2.21
CA TYR A 197 -15.77 -11.22 -3.24
C TYR A 197 -16.58 -11.19 -4.53
N ARG A 198 -17.11 -12.34 -4.97
CA ARG A 198 -17.98 -12.39 -6.16
C ARG A 198 -19.21 -11.49 -6.01
N ARG A 199 -19.88 -11.54 -4.86
CA ARG A 199 -21.06 -10.70 -4.60
C ARG A 199 -20.71 -9.20 -4.65
N PHE A 200 -19.58 -8.81 -4.08
CA PHE A 200 -19.09 -7.42 -4.19
C PHE A 200 -18.79 -7.06 -5.65
N ALA A 201 -18.01 -7.88 -6.37
CA ALA A 201 -17.65 -7.62 -7.76
C ALA A 201 -18.89 -7.48 -8.65
N ASP A 202 -19.88 -8.35 -8.45
CA ASP A 202 -21.15 -8.29 -9.19
C ASP A 202 -21.99 -7.05 -8.88
N ALA A 203 -21.90 -6.51 -7.67
CA ALA A 203 -22.63 -5.32 -7.28
C ALA A 203 -21.96 -4.02 -7.72
N VAL A 204 -20.65 -3.87 -7.46
CA VAL A 204 -19.95 -2.59 -7.65
C VAL A 204 -19.48 -2.31 -9.07
N LYS A 205 -19.23 -3.35 -9.88
CA LYS A 205 -18.80 -3.26 -11.30
C LYS A 205 -17.53 -2.42 -11.54
N VAL A 206 -16.71 -2.23 -10.50
CA VAL A 206 -15.38 -1.63 -10.55
C VAL A 206 -14.37 -2.63 -9.99
N PRO A 207 -13.04 -2.45 -10.23
CA PRO A 207 -12.03 -3.33 -9.66
C PRO A 207 -12.14 -3.43 -8.13
N ILE A 208 -12.02 -4.66 -7.60
CA ILE A 208 -12.00 -4.90 -6.16
C ILE A 208 -10.66 -5.47 -5.72
N LEU A 209 -10.22 -5.08 -4.52
CA LEU A 209 -9.00 -5.51 -3.89
C LEU A 209 -9.27 -6.53 -2.79
N ALA A 210 -8.51 -7.63 -2.77
CA ALA A 210 -8.49 -8.60 -1.67
C ALA A 210 -7.24 -8.40 -0.81
N ASN A 211 -7.43 -8.16 0.49
CA ASN A 211 -6.35 -8.03 1.47
C ASN A 211 -5.98 -9.39 2.07
N LEU A 212 -4.78 -9.87 1.78
CA LEU A 212 -4.25 -11.17 2.20
C LEU A 212 -3.20 -10.98 3.32
N THR A 213 -3.61 -10.36 4.43
CA THR A 213 -2.71 -10.19 5.57
C THR A 213 -2.61 -11.46 6.41
N GLU A 214 -1.40 -11.86 6.74
CA GLU A 214 -1.13 -13.00 7.63
C GLU A 214 -1.66 -12.72 9.03
N PHE A 215 -2.14 -13.76 9.71
CA PHE A 215 -2.69 -13.71 11.07
C PHE A 215 -3.95 -12.84 11.21
N GLY A 216 -4.58 -12.49 10.08
CA GLY A 216 -5.89 -11.82 10.03
C GLY A 216 -7.05 -12.82 10.03
N VAL A 217 -8.28 -12.32 9.82
CA VAL A 217 -9.49 -13.16 9.70
C VAL A 217 -9.74 -13.66 8.28
N THR A 218 -9.14 -13.01 7.27
CA THR A 218 -9.22 -13.41 5.86
C THR A 218 -8.32 -14.63 5.62
N PRO A 219 -8.83 -15.73 5.05
CA PRO A 219 -7.99 -16.83 4.60
C PRO A 219 -6.98 -16.39 3.54
N LEU A 220 -5.83 -17.03 3.47
CA LEU A 220 -4.81 -16.74 2.47
C LEU A 220 -5.17 -17.41 1.14
N PHE A 221 -6.14 -16.81 0.45
CA PHE A 221 -6.57 -17.28 -0.87
C PHE A 221 -5.46 -17.18 -1.91
N THR A 222 -5.46 -18.11 -2.86
CA THR A 222 -4.59 -18.03 -4.02
C THR A 222 -5.11 -17.00 -5.04
N THR A 223 -4.23 -16.54 -5.92
CA THR A 223 -4.62 -15.65 -7.03
C THR A 223 -5.66 -16.29 -7.94
N ALA A 224 -5.60 -17.61 -8.15
CA ALA A 224 -6.58 -18.34 -8.96
C ALA A 224 -7.97 -18.34 -8.33
N GLU A 225 -8.08 -18.57 -7.02
CA GLU A 225 -9.36 -18.48 -6.28
C GLU A 225 -9.93 -17.08 -6.36
N LEU A 226 -9.12 -16.05 -6.15
CA LEU A 226 -9.52 -14.65 -6.22
C LEU A 226 -9.95 -14.24 -7.63
N ALA A 227 -9.21 -14.63 -8.66
CA ALA A 227 -9.59 -14.41 -10.06
C ALA A 227 -10.96 -15.01 -10.38
N SER A 228 -11.22 -16.25 -9.91
CA SER A 228 -12.50 -16.91 -10.10
C SER A 228 -13.68 -16.16 -9.48
N ALA A 229 -13.43 -15.32 -8.48
CA ALA A 229 -14.43 -14.49 -7.80
C ALA A 229 -14.51 -13.05 -8.33
N GLY A 230 -13.78 -12.70 -9.40
CA GLY A 230 -13.80 -11.36 -9.99
C GLY A 230 -12.95 -10.34 -9.25
N VAL A 231 -12.02 -10.77 -8.40
CA VAL A 231 -11.05 -9.89 -7.74
C VAL A 231 -10.02 -9.41 -8.73
N SER A 232 -9.74 -8.11 -8.73
CA SER A 232 -8.80 -7.47 -9.66
C SER A 232 -7.42 -7.22 -9.06
N LEU A 233 -7.31 -7.11 -7.73
CA LEU A 233 -6.05 -6.87 -7.02
C LEU A 233 -5.93 -7.81 -5.82
N ALA A 234 -4.76 -8.43 -5.64
CA ALA A 234 -4.40 -9.21 -4.47
C ALA A 234 -3.30 -8.48 -3.69
N LEU A 235 -3.62 -8.00 -2.50
CA LEU A 235 -2.72 -7.21 -1.65
C LEU A 235 -2.05 -8.09 -0.59
N TYR A 236 -0.72 -8.04 -0.53
CA TYR A 236 0.12 -8.66 0.49
C TYR A 236 0.79 -7.55 1.33
N PRO A 237 0.08 -6.95 2.32
CA PRO A 237 0.45 -5.64 2.85
C PRO A 237 1.71 -5.63 3.69
N LEU A 238 2.02 -6.71 4.41
CA LEU A 238 3.08 -6.74 5.43
C LEU A 238 3.96 -7.99 5.40
N SER A 239 3.84 -8.87 4.41
CA SER A 239 4.57 -10.16 4.38
C SER A 239 6.08 -9.99 4.50
N ALA A 240 6.69 -9.15 3.66
CA ALA A 240 8.12 -8.86 3.72
C ALA A 240 8.52 -8.16 5.03
N PHE A 241 7.71 -7.23 5.52
CA PHE A 241 7.95 -6.53 6.80
C PHE A 241 7.97 -7.50 7.98
N ARG A 242 7.02 -8.42 8.06
CA ARG A 242 6.99 -9.46 9.11
C ARG A 242 8.20 -10.38 9.05
N ALA A 243 8.60 -10.78 7.84
CA ALA A 243 9.79 -11.62 7.63
C ALA A 243 11.07 -10.89 8.06
N MET A 244 11.23 -9.62 7.67
CA MET A 244 12.34 -8.76 8.07
C MET A 244 12.45 -8.63 9.60
N ASN A 245 11.33 -8.35 10.28
CA ASN A 245 11.30 -8.19 11.73
C ASN A 245 11.68 -9.49 12.44
N LYS A 246 11.21 -10.63 11.96
CA LYS A 246 11.56 -11.95 12.52
C LYS A 246 13.04 -12.25 12.34
N ALA A 247 13.60 -11.94 11.18
CA ALA A 247 15.02 -12.11 10.92
C ALA A 247 15.88 -11.20 11.82
N ALA A 248 15.51 -9.92 11.92
CA ALA A 248 16.19 -8.95 12.78
C ALA A 248 16.21 -9.38 14.25
N ASP A 249 15.05 -9.80 14.81
CA ASP A 249 14.97 -10.29 16.19
C ASP A 249 15.90 -11.51 16.42
N SER A 250 15.94 -12.43 15.45
CA SER A 250 16.82 -13.60 15.53
C SER A 250 18.30 -13.22 15.56
N VAL A 251 18.70 -12.25 14.74
CA VAL A 251 20.08 -11.74 14.70
C VAL A 251 20.45 -11.03 16.00
N TYR A 252 19.57 -10.16 16.52
CA TYR A 252 19.81 -9.45 17.78
C TYR A 252 19.98 -10.42 18.96
N ARG A 253 19.14 -11.47 19.04
CA ARG A 253 19.23 -12.49 20.08
C ARG A 253 20.54 -13.29 19.99
N ALA A 254 20.96 -13.67 18.77
CA ALA A 254 22.21 -14.39 18.54
C ALA A 254 23.41 -13.54 18.99
N ILE A 255 23.50 -12.29 18.56
CA ILE A 255 24.58 -11.37 18.96
C ILE A 255 24.60 -11.19 20.49
N ARG A 256 23.42 -10.96 21.09
CA ARG A 256 23.33 -10.76 22.55
C ARG A 256 23.77 -11.97 23.35
N LYS A 257 23.41 -13.19 22.88
CA LYS A 257 23.72 -14.46 23.53
C LYS A 257 25.18 -14.86 23.35
N ASP A 258 25.69 -14.77 22.10
CA ASP A 258 26.95 -15.41 21.72
C ASP A 258 28.11 -14.41 21.61
N GLY A 259 27.84 -13.10 21.75
CA GLY A 259 28.82 -12.02 21.58
C GLY A 259 29.34 -11.87 20.14
N THR A 260 28.69 -12.52 19.17
CA THR A 260 29.11 -12.53 17.76
C THR A 260 27.93 -12.88 16.85
N GLN A 261 27.97 -12.39 15.61
CA GLN A 261 26.99 -12.72 14.56
C GLN A 261 27.38 -13.92 13.68
N LYS A 262 28.52 -14.58 13.94
CA LYS A 262 29.07 -15.63 13.07
C LYS A 262 28.07 -16.73 12.69
N GLN A 263 27.20 -17.13 13.63
CA GLN A 263 26.26 -18.23 13.45
C GLN A 263 25.06 -17.89 12.57
N VAL A 264 24.82 -16.60 12.31
CA VAL A 264 23.64 -16.12 11.57
C VAL A 264 24.01 -15.40 10.27
N VAL A 265 25.28 -15.34 9.90
CA VAL A 265 25.75 -14.65 8.67
C VAL A 265 25.11 -15.25 7.40
N SER A 266 24.87 -16.55 7.36
CA SER A 266 24.25 -17.22 6.22
C SER A 266 22.78 -16.82 5.97
N ALA A 267 22.11 -16.22 6.96
CA ALA A 267 20.74 -15.72 6.83
C ALA A 267 20.69 -14.22 6.45
N MET A 268 21.85 -13.58 6.24
CA MET A 268 21.94 -12.16 5.91
C MET A 268 22.12 -11.94 4.41
N GLN A 269 21.58 -10.85 3.92
CA GLN A 269 21.90 -10.33 2.59
C GLN A 269 23.39 -9.99 2.53
N THR A 270 24.07 -10.45 1.49
CA THR A 270 25.47 -10.10 1.27
C THR A 270 25.61 -8.66 0.80
N ARG A 271 26.83 -8.11 0.95
CA ARG A 271 27.15 -6.78 0.43
C ARG A 271 27.01 -6.73 -1.10
N ALA A 272 27.39 -7.78 -1.81
CA ALA A 272 27.27 -7.86 -3.26
C ALA A 272 25.82 -7.81 -3.72
N GLU A 273 24.94 -8.58 -3.09
CA GLU A 273 23.49 -8.55 -3.38
C GLU A 273 22.87 -7.18 -3.10
N LEU A 274 23.24 -6.54 -1.98
CA LEU A 274 22.77 -5.18 -1.67
C LEU A 274 23.22 -4.20 -2.76
N TYR A 275 24.51 -4.21 -3.12
CA TYR A 275 25.09 -3.32 -4.12
C TYR A 275 24.44 -3.49 -5.49
N GLU A 276 24.10 -4.72 -5.86
CA GLU A 276 23.37 -5.00 -7.09
C GLU A 276 21.95 -4.35 -7.06
N VAL A 277 21.23 -4.50 -5.94
CA VAL A 277 19.87 -3.93 -5.79
C VAL A 277 19.87 -2.40 -5.90
N ILE A 278 20.81 -1.71 -5.25
CA ILE A 278 20.91 -0.25 -5.24
C ILE A 278 21.71 0.33 -6.41
N GLY A 279 22.24 -0.51 -7.32
CA GLY A 279 23.00 -0.06 -8.48
C GLY A 279 24.34 0.60 -8.12
N TYR A 280 25.00 0.20 -7.02
CA TYR A 280 26.18 0.84 -6.45
C TYR A 280 27.30 1.08 -7.47
N GLN A 281 27.61 0.08 -8.32
CA GLN A 281 28.68 0.17 -9.33
C GLN A 281 28.43 1.30 -10.34
N ALA A 282 27.17 1.58 -10.70
CA ALA A 282 26.85 2.67 -11.63
C ALA A 282 27.20 4.04 -11.02
N PHE A 283 27.05 4.21 -9.71
CA PHE A 283 27.44 5.43 -9.00
C PHE A 283 28.96 5.60 -8.98
N GLU A 284 29.74 4.52 -8.70
CA GLU A 284 31.21 4.57 -8.75
C GLU A 284 31.72 4.91 -10.14
N GLN A 285 31.25 4.20 -11.18
CA GLN A 285 31.62 4.48 -12.57
C GLN A 285 31.31 5.91 -12.99
N LYS A 286 30.16 6.44 -12.55
CA LYS A 286 29.79 7.84 -12.80
C LYS A 286 30.77 8.80 -12.13
N LEU A 287 31.15 8.52 -10.89
CA LEU A 287 32.07 9.34 -10.10
C LEU A 287 33.47 9.36 -10.76
N ASP A 288 34.02 8.18 -11.12
CA ASP A 288 35.30 8.06 -11.80
C ASP A 288 35.34 8.84 -13.13
N ALA A 289 34.29 8.70 -13.95
CA ALA A 289 34.17 9.44 -15.20
C ALA A 289 34.09 10.97 -15.01
N LEU A 290 33.54 11.45 -13.89
CA LEU A 290 33.51 12.87 -13.56
C LEU A 290 34.88 13.40 -13.14
N PHE A 291 35.62 12.61 -12.36
CA PHE A 291 36.98 12.97 -11.91
C PHE A 291 38.04 12.89 -13.05
N GLU A 292 37.97 11.87 -13.91
CA GLU A 292 38.84 11.78 -15.09
C GLU A 292 38.71 12.99 -16.04
N LYS A 293 37.49 13.53 -16.18
CA LYS A 293 37.26 14.75 -16.97
C LYS A 293 37.82 16.00 -16.30
N GLY A 294 37.86 16.04 -14.97
CA GLY A 294 38.46 17.15 -14.19
C GLY A 294 39.97 17.17 -14.19
N ALA A 295 40.62 16.01 -14.38
CA ALA A 295 42.08 15.89 -14.41
C ALA A 295 42.70 16.24 -15.79
N LYS A 296 41.91 16.40 -16.85
CA LYS A 296 42.31 16.72 -18.21
C LYS A 296 42.04 18.19 -18.60
N SER A 297 41.55 19.00 -17.71
CA SER A 297 41.34 20.46 -17.88
C SER A 297 42.36 21.25 -17.05
#